data_93dfb241d6a4639bfdbf1185535e0204
#
_entry.id   93dfb241d6a4639bfdbf1185535e0204
#
_cell.length_a   1.000
_cell.length_b   1.000
_cell.length_c   1.000
_cell.angle_alpha   90.00
_cell.angle_beta   90.00
_cell.angle_gamma   90.00
#
_symmetry.space_group_name_H-M   'P 1'
#
loop_
_entity.id
_entity.type
_entity.pdbx_description
1 polymer ?
#
loop_
_entity_poly.entity_id
_entity_poly.type
_entity_poly.pdbx_seq_one_letter_code
_entity_poly.pdbx_strand_id
1 'polypeptide(L)'
;MRIKLTENYFVEQSTNAPHLWDLYRKRTAKETGKQYETAEAYGLDLKQVAGKVPYFEILSKEGEAVTFEEFVKEFESKQKEIISEFIKQVKESK
;
A
#
# COMPACT_ATOMS: atom_id res chain seq x y z
N MET A 1 13.88 6.05 -3.66
CA MET A 1 13.50 4.65 -3.96
C MET A 1 11.99 4.52 -3.94
N ARG A 2 11.43 3.92 -4.96
CA ARG A 2 9.99 3.63 -5.06
C ARG A 2 9.78 2.13 -4.98
N ILE A 3 8.87 1.69 -4.13
CA ILE A 3 8.57 0.27 -3.93
C ILE A 3 7.08 0.04 -4.18
N LYS A 4 6.77 -0.81 -5.16
CA LYS A 4 5.39 -1.21 -5.45
C LYS A 4 4.98 -2.30 -4.46
N LEU A 5 3.93 -2.05 -3.68
CA LEU A 5 3.45 -2.99 -2.67
C LEU A 5 2.31 -3.85 -3.19
N THR A 6 1.38 -3.25 -3.91
CA THR A 6 0.27 -3.93 -4.56
C THR A 6 0.05 -3.29 -5.92
N GLU A 7 -0.92 -3.76 -6.67
CA GLU A 7 -1.23 -3.19 -7.97
C GLU A 7 -1.58 -1.71 -7.90
N ASN A 8 -2.22 -1.27 -6.82
CA ASN A 8 -2.72 0.09 -6.67
C ASN A 8 -1.89 0.97 -5.75
N TYR A 9 -1.04 0.40 -4.91
CA TYR A 9 -0.31 1.14 -3.88
C TYR A 9 1.19 0.98 -4.00
N PHE A 10 1.89 2.08 -3.81
CA PHE A 10 3.35 2.08 -3.76
C PHE A 10 3.83 3.10 -2.72
N VAL A 11 5.08 2.97 -2.30
CA VAL A 11 5.70 3.91 -1.37
C VAL A 11 6.99 4.48 -1.97
N GLU A 12 7.32 5.70 -1.57
CA GLU A 12 8.58 6.35 -1.90
C GLU A 12 9.24 6.80 -0.60
N GLN A 13 10.57 6.77 -0.56
CA GLN A 13 11.29 7.32 0.58
C GLN A 13 10.97 8.80 0.73
N SER A 14 10.69 9.24 1.95
CA SER A 14 10.44 10.66 2.24
C SER A 14 11.71 11.47 2.00
N THR A 15 11.56 12.60 1.35
CA THR A 15 12.69 13.46 0.97
C THR A 15 13.50 13.95 2.19
N ASN A 16 12.80 14.33 3.25
CA ASN A 16 13.43 14.90 4.45
C ASN A 16 13.72 13.86 5.55
N ALA A 17 13.23 12.63 5.38
CA ALA A 17 13.40 11.58 6.37
C ALA A 17 13.53 10.22 5.66
N PRO A 18 14.75 9.86 5.19
CA PRO A 18 14.94 8.65 4.36
C PRO A 18 14.56 7.33 5.03
N HIS A 19 14.40 7.32 6.35
CA HIS A 19 13.94 6.14 7.08
C HIS A 19 12.41 6.00 7.12
N LEU A 20 11.69 7.01 6.61
CA LEU A 20 10.24 7.01 6.53
C LEU A 20 9.78 6.94 5.07
N TRP A 21 8.52 6.62 4.88
CA TRP A 21 7.94 6.37 3.55
C TRP A 21 6.68 7.18 3.36
N ASP A 22 6.49 7.64 2.13
CA ASP A 22 5.25 8.30 1.71
C ASP A 22 4.43 7.32 0.90
N LEU A 23 3.16 7.16 1.25
CA LEU A 23 2.25 6.20 0.62
C LEU A 23 1.44 6.89 -0.48
N TYR A 24 1.45 6.28 -1.66
CA TYR A 24 0.71 6.75 -2.83
C TYR A 24 -0.22 5.67 -3.37
N ARG A 25 -1.30 6.12 -3.97
CA ARG A 25 -2.24 5.24 -4.66
C ARG A 25 -2.32 5.62 -6.13
N LYS A 26 -2.30 4.62 -7.00
CA LYS A 26 -2.55 4.80 -8.43
C LYS A 26 -4.05 4.85 -8.65
N ARG A 27 -4.50 5.85 -9.39
CA ARG A 27 -5.91 6.03 -9.76
C ARG A 27 -6.03 6.20 -11.27
N THR A 28 -7.22 5.92 -11.79
CA THR A 28 -7.52 6.12 -13.21
C THR A 28 -8.69 7.08 -13.32
N ALA A 29 -8.50 8.14 -14.10
CA ALA A 29 -9.56 9.11 -14.34
C ALA A 29 -10.66 8.46 -15.21
N LYS A 30 -11.90 8.52 -14.75
CA LYS A 30 -13.03 7.88 -15.43
C LYS A 30 -13.30 8.47 -16.82
N GLU A 31 -13.06 9.76 -16.99
CA GLU A 31 -13.37 10.46 -18.23
C GLU A 31 -12.30 10.29 -19.30
N THR A 32 -11.03 10.28 -18.93
CA THR A 32 -9.92 10.28 -19.87
C THR A 32 -9.14 8.98 -19.93
N GLY A 33 -9.36 8.09 -18.97
CA GLY A 33 -8.58 6.86 -18.82
C GLY A 33 -7.13 7.09 -18.40
N LYS A 34 -6.73 8.32 -18.15
CA LYS A 34 -5.37 8.62 -17.71
C LYS A 34 -5.13 8.17 -16.29
N GLN A 35 -3.97 7.56 -16.07
CA GLN A 35 -3.54 7.17 -14.75
C GLN A 35 -2.90 8.37 -14.05
N TYR A 36 -3.19 8.50 -12.78
CA TYR A 36 -2.57 9.51 -11.92
C TYR A 36 -2.33 8.93 -10.54
N GLU A 37 -1.53 9.64 -9.75
CA GLU A 37 -1.13 9.20 -8.41
C GLU A 37 -1.61 10.19 -7.38
N THR A 38 -2.14 9.69 -6.25
CA THR A 38 -2.56 10.52 -5.14
C THR A 38 -1.79 10.13 -3.89
N ALA A 39 -1.33 11.10 -3.13
CA ALA A 39 -0.69 10.85 -1.84
C ALA A 39 -1.76 10.52 -0.80
N GLU A 40 -1.60 9.37 -0.14
CA GLU A 40 -2.54 8.92 0.90
C GLU A 40 -2.02 9.24 2.30
N ALA A 41 -0.71 9.18 2.51
CA ALA A 41 -0.09 9.49 3.80
C ALA A 41 1.39 9.78 3.61
N TYR A 42 1.96 10.53 4.54
CA TYR A 42 3.37 10.91 4.52
C TYR A 42 4.06 10.50 5.81
N GLY A 43 5.35 10.19 5.71
CA GLY A 43 6.18 9.96 6.89
C GLY A 43 5.81 8.72 7.69
N LEU A 44 5.52 7.62 7.00
CA LEU A 44 5.15 6.35 7.64
C LEU A 44 6.37 5.47 7.86
N ASP A 45 6.44 4.80 9.02
CA ASP A 45 7.41 3.73 9.22
C ASP A 45 6.87 2.43 8.59
N LEU A 46 7.70 1.39 8.54
CA LEU A 46 7.31 0.12 7.93
C LEU A 46 6.08 -0.49 8.59
N LYS A 47 5.98 -0.39 9.90
CA LYS A 47 4.85 -0.94 10.65
C LYS A 47 3.54 -0.24 10.27
N GLN A 48 3.58 1.09 10.11
CA GLN A 48 2.42 1.86 9.67
C GLN A 48 2.02 1.52 8.24
N VAL A 49 2.99 1.37 7.34
CA VAL A 49 2.74 0.95 5.95
C VAL A 49 2.08 -0.43 5.94
N ALA A 50 2.62 -1.38 6.69
CA ALA A 50 2.09 -2.74 6.76
C ALA A 50 0.68 -2.82 7.35
N GLY A 51 0.29 -1.83 8.17
CA GLY A 51 -1.05 -1.75 8.72
C GLY A 51 -2.04 -1.04 7.81
N LYS A 52 -1.64 0.07 7.19
CA LYS A 52 -2.53 0.90 6.37
C LYS A 52 -2.87 0.31 5.01
N VAL A 53 -1.89 -0.25 4.32
CA VAL A 53 -2.10 -0.73 2.95
C VAL A 53 -3.07 -1.92 2.88
N PRO A 54 -2.95 -2.96 3.73
CA PRO A 54 -3.95 -4.04 3.73
C PRO A 54 -5.36 -3.52 4.04
N TYR A 55 -5.47 -2.59 4.96
CA TYR A 55 -6.75 -1.99 5.33
C TYR A 55 -7.39 -1.27 4.14
N PHE A 56 -6.62 -0.44 3.43
CA PHE A 56 -7.11 0.27 2.26
C PHE A 56 -7.48 -0.68 1.12
N GLU A 57 -6.69 -1.73 0.91
CA GLU A 57 -6.99 -2.72 -0.14
C GLU A 57 -8.31 -3.44 0.13
N ILE A 58 -8.59 -3.79 1.38
CA ILE A 58 -9.84 -4.46 1.73
C ILE A 58 -11.02 -3.49 1.58
N LEU A 59 -10.86 -2.24 2.03
CA LEU A 59 -11.91 -1.23 1.91
C LEU A 59 -12.23 -0.86 0.46
N SER A 60 -11.28 -1.05 -0.46
CA SER A 60 -11.51 -0.74 -1.87
C SER A 60 -12.39 -1.75 -2.58
N LYS A 61 -12.71 -2.88 -1.95
CA LYS A 61 -13.62 -3.88 -2.49
C LYS A 61 -15.06 -3.43 -2.24
N GLU A 62 -15.60 -2.70 -3.16
CA GLU A 62 -16.97 -2.17 -3.05
C GLU A 62 -18.01 -3.29 -3.15
N GLY A 63 -19.03 -3.19 -2.31
CA GLY A 63 -20.21 -4.05 -2.37
C GLY A 63 -20.09 -5.43 -1.74
N GLU A 64 -18.96 -5.79 -1.19
CA GLU A 64 -18.79 -7.06 -0.50
C GLU A 64 -19.03 -6.91 1.00
N ALA A 65 -20.03 -7.59 1.52
CA ALA A 65 -20.25 -7.70 2.96
C ALA A 65 -19.35 -8.84 3.49
N VAL A 66 -18.46 -8.52 4.41
CA VAL A 66 -17.60 -9.53 5.03
C VAL A 66 -17.82 -9.56 6.53
N THR A 67 -17.65 -10.74 7.14
CA THR A 67 -17.69 -10.85 8.59
C THR A 67 -16.41 -10.31 9.17
N PHE A 68 -16.41 -9.99 10.47
CA PHE A 68 -15.21 -9.53 11.15
C PHE A 68 -14.07 -10.56 11.07
N GLU A 69 -14.40 -11.84 11.20
CA GLU A 69 -13.41 -12.91 11.10
C GLU A 69 -12.78 -12.99 9.71
N GLU A 70 -13.59 -12.87 8.66
CA GLU A 70 -13.10 -12.83 7.30
C GLU A 70 -12.22 -11.61 7.05
N PHE A 71 -12.62 -10.46 7.59
CA PHE A 71 -11.81 -9.24 7.50
C PHE A 71 -10.44 -9.42 8.12
N VAL A 72 -10.38 -9.98 9.34
CA VAL A 72 -9.11 -10.20 10.06
C VAL A 72 -8.21 -11.15 9.28
N LYS A 73 -8.75 -12.25 8.76
CA LYS A 73 -7.97 -13.21 7.97
C LYS A 73 -7.41 -12.57 6.71
N GLU A 74 -8.23 -11.82 6.01
CA GLU A 74 -7.80 -11.15 4.78
C GLU A 74 -6.76 -10.07 5.07
N PHE A 75 -6.95 -9.31 6.16
CA PHE A 75 -6.00 -8.31 6.61
C PHE A 75 -4.63 -8.92 6.90
N GLU A 76 -4.59 -10.01 7.67
CA GLU A 76 -3.35 -10.69 8.01
C GLU A 76 -2.64 -11.25 6.78
N SER A 77 -3.39 -11.84 5.85
CA SER A 77 -2.85 -12.37 4.62
C SER A 77 -2.23 -11.26 3.76
N LYS A 78 -2.95 -10.15 3.59
CA LYS A 78 -2.45 -8.98 2.85
C LYS A 78 -1.24 -8.36 3.51
N GLN A 79 -1.24 -8.27 4.84
CA GLN A 79 -0.13 -7.73 5.59
C GLN A 79 1.16 -8.55 5.36
N LYS A 80 1.06 -9.87 5.38
CA LYS A 80 2.20 -10.75 5.10
C LYS A 80 2.73 -10.56 3.68
N GLU A 81 1.85 -10.49 2.70
CA GLU A 81 2.22 -10.25 1.31
C GLU A 81 2.97 -8.93 1.14
N ILE A 82 2.47 -7.87 1.76
CA ILE A 82 3.06 -6.54 1.66
C ILE A 82 4.43 -6.50 2.31
N ILE A 83 4.57 -7.09 3.49
CA ILE A 83 5.86 -7.15 4.19
C ILE A 83 6.87 -7.94 3.37
N SER A 84 6.47 -9.11 2.83
CA SER A 84 7.34 -9.94 2.01
C SER A 84 7.80 -9.21 0.75
N GLU A 85 6.88 -8.52 0.07
CA GLU A 85 7.20 -7.76 -1.14
C GLU A 85 8.12 -6.58 -0.84
N PHE A 86 7.88 -5.89 0.27
CA PHE A 86 8.74 -4.79 0.71
C PHE A 86 10.18 -5.26 0.95
N ILE A 87 10.33 -6.34 1.71
CA ILE A 87 11.64 -6.91 2.03
C ILE A 87 12.37 -7.37 0.77
N LYS A 88 11.64 -8.04 -0.12
CA LYS A 88 12.17 -8.53 -1.39
C LYS A 88 12.74 -7.38 -2.23
N GLN A 89 11.98 -6.31 -2.40
CA GLN A 89 12.41 -5.17 -3.21
C GLN A 89 13.57 -4.41 -2.58
N VAL A 90 13.59 -4.28 -1.27
CA VAL A 90 14.71 -3.64 -0.57
C VAL A 90 15.99 -4.46 -0.76
N LYS A 91 15.91 -5.79 -0.70
CA LYS A 91 17.07 -6.66 -0.94
C LYS A 91 17.55 -6.58 -2.38
N GLU A 92 16.64 -6.55 -3.34
CA GLU A 92 16.99 -6.47 -4.76
C GLU A 92 17.64 -5.16 -5.15
N SER A 93 17.35 -4.08 -4.41
CA SER A 93 17.86 -2.75 -4.73
C SER A 93 19.24 -2.46 -4.15
N LYS A 94 19.83 -3.40 -3.42
CA LYS A 94 21.17 -3.23 -2.85
C LYS A 94 22.27 -3.76 -3.76
#